data_e4ce956338329fd3f994bfd0a17db667
#
_entry.id   e4ce956338329fd3f994bfd0a17db667
#
_cell.length_a   1.000
_cell.length_b   1.000
_cell.length_c   1.000
_cell.angle_alpha   90.00
_cell.angle_beta   90.00
_cell.angle_gamma   90.00
#
_symmetry.space_group_name_H-M   'P 1'
#
loop_
_entity.id
_entity.type
_entity.pdbx_description
1 polymer ?
#
loop_
_entity_poly.entity_id
_entity_poly.type
_entity_poly.pdbx_seq_one_letter_code
_entity_poly.pdbx_strand_id
1 'polypeptide(L)'
;MKRYKRSFADIKVNKEIIIAHCPNTGSMMGLLNENNDAWVLKNEDPKRKLKYTLQILKTSKNVIGVNTHLANKLVHEGLQNNTLLEFKNLDKIVTEKFYNKETRFDFFVEKNKKKIFIEVKNVTLIRDGKTSEFPDAITTRGSKHIKTLMDAHKKGYECYVLFLVQIENCKYFRIAKDIDNEYYENYKLAKKSGVKFIAYNLSLIH
;
A
#
# COMPACT_ATOMS: atom_id res chain seq x y z
N MET A 1 6.83 -5.32 20.62
CA MET A 1 5.57 -4.58 20.32
C MET A 1 4.38 -5.53 20.46
N LYS A 2 3.27 -5.10 21.05
CA LYS A 2 2.02 -5.88 21.13
C LYS A 2 0.90 -5.10 20.45
N ARG A 3 0.28 -5.67 19.38
CA ARG A 3 -0.84 -5.06 18.65
C ARG A 3 -2.17 -5.63 19.13
N TYR A 4 -3.19 -4.77 19.30
CA TYR A 4 -4.54 -5.18 19.67
C TYR A 4 -5.60 -4.27 19.04
N LYS A 5 -6.85 -4.76 18.99
CA LYS A 5 -7.98 -4.07 18.33
C LYS A 5 -7.63 -3.51 16.94
N ARG A 6 -6.72 -4.16 16.22
CA ARG A 6 -6.19 -3.79 14.88
C ARG A 6 -5.52 -2.42 14.77
N SER A 7 -5.84 -1.46 15.64
CA SER A 7 -5.40 -0.06 15.51
C SER A 7 -4.52 0.44 16.67
N PHE A 8 -4.21 -0.41 17.64
CA PHE A 8 -3.39 -0.04 18.80
C PHE A 8 -2.13 -0.89 18.85
N ALA A 9 -1.02 -0.27 19.21
CA ALA A 9 0.25 -0.94 19.44
C ALA A 9 0.88 -0.45 20.73
N ASP A 10 1.16 -1.37 21.66
CA ASP A 10 1.99 -1.12 22.83
C ASP A 10 3.46 -1.24 22.43
N ILE A 11 4.21 -0.18 22.64
CA ILE A 11 5.62 -0.08 22.26
C ILE A 11 6.43 0.29 23.50
N LYS A 12 7.46 -0.51 23.78
CA LYS A 12 8.37 -0.23 24.89
C LYS A 12 9.41 0.80 24.44
N VAL A 13 9.46 1.91 25.17
CA VAL A 13 10.47 2.96 25.00
C VAL A 13 11.22 3.10 26.32
N ASN A 14 12.47 2.71 26.35
CA ASN A 14 13.26 2.59 27.59
C ASN A 14 12.57 1.65 28.61
N LYS A 15 12.10 2.19 29.73
CA LYS A 15 11.38 1.44 30.79
C LYS A 15 9.87 1.62 30.74
N GLU A 16 9.35 2.48 29.86
CA GLU A 16 7.93 2.82 29.76
C GLU A 16 7.27 2.14 28.57
N ILE A 17 5.96 1.94 28.66
CA ILE A 17 5.13 1.48 27.55
C ILE A 17 4.29 2.65 27.07
N ILE A 18 4.44 2.99 25.80
CA ILE A 18 3.58 3.96 25.11
C ILE A 18 2.54 3.24 24.26
N ILE A 19 1.35 3.84 24.14
CA ILE A 19 0.31 3.36 23.21
C ILE A 19 0.38 4.19 21.94
N ALA A 20 0.64 3.54 20.82
CA ALA A 20 0.67 4.18 19.50
C ALA A 20 -0.55 3.76 18.66
N HIS A 21 -1.04 4.67 17.83
CA HIS A 21 -1.96 4.33 16.75
C HIS A 21 -1.23 3.50 15.70
N CYS A 22 -1.78 2.33 15.34
CA CYS A 22 -1.30 1.50 14.25
C CYS A 22 -2.23 1.70 13.03
N PRO A 23 -1.82 2.46 12.01
CA PRO A 23 -2.69 2.77 10.86
C PRO A 23 -2.86 1.60 9.88
N ASN A 24 -2.11 0.52 10.06
CA ASN A 24 -2.26 -0.70 9.27
C ASN A 24 -3.31 -1.62 9.89
N THR A 25 -4.47 -1.77 9.25
CA THR A 25 -5.56 -2.66 9.70
C THR A 25 -5.46 -4.07 9.09
N GLY A 26 -4.52 -4.34 8.20
CA GLY A 26 -4.23 -5.65 7.60
C GLY A 26 -3.72 -6.66 8.63
N SER A 27 -3.36 -7.85 8.19
CA SER A 27 -2.89 -8.92 9.08
C SER A 27 -1.56 -8.59 9.75
N MET A 28 -0.69 -7.82 9.08
CA MET A 28 0.70 -7.56 9.49
C MET A 28 1.46 -8.88 9.77
N MET A 29 1.18 -9.91 8.98
CA MET A 29 1.79 -11.23 9.11
C MET A 29 3.32 -11.13 9.10
N GLY A 30 3.96 -11.77 10.09
CA GLY A 30 5.42 -11.76 10.25
C GLY A 30 6.00 -10.50 10.88
N LEU A 31 5.17 -9.46 11.16
CA LEU A 31 5.65 -8.18 11.70
C LEU A 31 5.37 -7.98 13.19
N LEU A 32 4.62 -8.88 13.82
CA LEU A 32 4.15 -8.70 15.21
C LEU A 32 5.06 -9.38 16.25
N ASN A 33 6.34 -9.58 15.94
CA ASN A 33 7.31 -10.09 16.90
C ASN A 33 7.64 -9.02 17.96
N GLU A 34 7.65 -9.40 19.23
CA GLU A 34 7.91 -8.49 20.37
C GLU A 34 9.32 -7.87 20.33
N ASN A 35 10.28 -8.55 19.69
CA ASN A 35 11.67 -8.09 19.57
C ASN A 35 11.91 -7.17 18.36
N ASN A 36 10.91 -6.85 17.58
CA ASN A 36 11.06 -5.91 16.47
C ASN A 36 11.23 -4.48 16.98
N ASP A 37 12.19 -3.75 16.41
CA ASP A 37 12.31 -2.31 16.65
C ASP A 37 11.16 -1.58 15.95
N ALA A 38 10.71 -0.47 16.55
CA ALA A 38 9.61 0.32 16.05
C ALA A 38 9.94 1.81 16.03
N TRP A 39 9.61 2.49 14.93
CA TRP A 39 9.66 3.94 14.85
C TRP A 39 8.24 4.50 14.94
N VAL A 40 8.07 5.47 15.79
CA VAL A 40 6.82 6.18 16.02
C VAL A 40 6.98 7.66 15.75
N LEU A 41 5.98 8.25 15.12
CA LEU A 41 5.87 9.70 15.01
C LEU A 41 5.06 10.21 16.20
N LYS A 42 5.65 11.14 16.97
CA LYS A 42 4.95 11.88 18.00
C LYS A 42 4.12 12.98 17.34
N ASN A 43 2.86 13.08 17.70
CA ASN A 43 1.96 14.12 17.23
C ASN A 43 1.71 15.12 18.35
N GLU A 44 1.95 16.38 18.09
CA GLU A 44 1.82 17.46 19.08
C GLU A 44 0.40 18.05 19.18
N ASP A 45 -0.54 17.59 18.33
CA ASP A 45 -1.94 18.05 18.42
C ASP A 45 -2.57 17.60 19.74
N PRO A 46 -2.93 18.53 20.64
CA PRO A 46 -3.49 18.22 21.95
C PRO A 46 -4.86 17.51 21.88
N LYS A 47 -5.57 17.62 20.77
CA LYS A 47 -6.89 17.00 20.56
C LYS A 47 -6.78 15.50 20.25
N ARG A 48 -5.61 14.99 19.91
CA ARG A 48 -5.42 13.57 19.62
C ARG A 48 -5.36 12.74 20.90
N LYS A 49 -6.21 11.70 20.95
CA LYS A 49 -6.20 10.73 22.06
C LYS A 49 -4.90 9.92 22.13
N LEU A 50 -4.34 9.57 20.98
CA LEU A 50 -3.07 8.87 20.88
C LEU A 50 -2.01 9.81 20.30
N LYS A 51 -1.01 10.09 21.13
CA LYS A 51 0.10 11.01 20.77
C LYS A 51 1.11 10.40 19.81
N TYR A 52 1.12 9.08 19.66
CA TYR A 52 2.09 8.39 18.82
C TYR A 52 1.39 7.63 17.69
N THR A 53 2.05 7.59 16.53
CA THR A 53 1.60 6.82 15.35
C THR A 53 2.76 5.95 14.88
N LEU A 54 2.54 4.65 14.79
CA LEU A 54 3.53 3.69 14.29
C LEU A 54 3.79 3.96 12.80
N GLN A 55 5.07 4.10 12.43
CA GLN A 55 5.51 4.39 11.07
C GLN A 55 6.22 3.20 10.44
N ILE A 56 7.23 2.67 11.12
CA ILE A 56 8.15 1.67 10.60
C ILE A 56 8.34 0.57 11.64
N LEU A 57 8.49 -0.66 11.17
CA LEU A 57 8.98 -1.80 11.96
C LEU A 57 10.26 -2.33 11.32
N LYS A 58 11.23 -2.71 12.16
CA LYS A 58 12.42 -3.42 11.74
C LYS A 58 12.39 -4.82 12.32
N THR A 59 12.36 -5.78 11.43
CA THR A 59 12.58 -7.20 11.77
C THR A 59 14.07 -7.52 11.74
N SER A 60 14.45 -8.74 12.04
CA SER A 60 15.85 -9.18 11.91
C SER A 60 16.41 -9.06 10.48
N LYS A 61 15.55 -8.98 9.45
CA LYS A 61 15.94 -9.01 8.04
C LYS A 61 15.59 -7.74 7.27
N ASN A 62 14.48 -7.10 7.59
CA ASN A 62 13.91 -6.04 6.77
C ASN A 62 13.43 -4.85 7.60
N VAL A 63 13.45 -3.68 7.00
CA VAL A 63 12.78 -2.47 7.48
C VAL A 63 11.51 -2.29 6.66
N ILE A 64 10.37 -2.12 7.33
CA ILE A 64 9.05 -2.12 6.70
C ILE A 64 8.25 -0.89 7.14
N GLY A 65 7.84 -0.07 6.17
CA GLY A 65 6.89 1.02 6.38
C GLY A 65 5.48 0.47 6.59
N VAL A 66 4.94 0.63 7.79
CA VAL A 66 3.63 0.05 8.14
C VAL A 66 2.50 1.09 8.17
N ASN A 67 2.80 2.37 8.00
CA ASN A 67 1.78 3.40 7.92
C ASN A 67 1.13 3.43 6.53
N THR A 68 0.03 2.69 6.39
CA THR A 68 -0.69 2.56 5.11
C THR A 68 -1.31 3.89 4.63
N HIS A 69 -1.55 4.85 5.52
CA HIS A 69 -2.08 6.17 5.15
C HIS A 69 -1.06 7.01 4.35
N LEU A 70 0.21 6.65 4.39
CA LEU A 70 1.25 7.33 3.61
C LEU A 70 1.32 6.85 2.16
N ALA A 71 0.80 5.66 1.85
CA ALA A 71 0.94 5.07 0.52
C ALA A 71 0.43 6.00 -0.60
N ASN A 72 -0.79 6.51 -0.47
CA ASN A 72 -1.36 7.41 -1.48
C ASN A 72 -0.64 8.77 -1.52
N LYS A 73 -0.12 9.26 -0.38
CA LYS A 73 0.68 10.50 -0.35
C LYS A 73 1.98 10.35 -1.10
N LEU A 74 2.69 9.24 -0.88
CA LEU A 74 3.96 8.92 -1.55
C LEU A 74 3.77 8.71 -3.06
N VAL A 75 2.71 8.01 -3.46
CA VAL A 75 2.38 7.87 -4.89
C VAL A 75 2.03 9.21 -5.50
N HIS A 76 1.24 10.06 -4.80
CA HIS A 76 0.92 11.41 -5.29
C HIS A 76 2.18 12.25 -5.49
N GLU A 77 3.09 12.26 -4.53
CA GLU A 77 4.38 12.91 -4.65
C GLU A 77 5.18 12.38 -5.85
N GLY A 78 5.23 11.05 -6.02
CA GLY A 78 5.90 10.41 -7.15
C GLY A 78 5.30 10.78 -8.52
N LEU A 79 3.97 10.94 -8.59
CA LEU A 79 3.28 11.44 -9.79
C LEU A 79 3.65 12.90 -10.09
N GLN A 80 3.69 13.77 -9.07
CA GLN A 80 4.03 15.18 -9.21
C GLN A 80 5.50 15.41 -9.59
N ASN A 81 6.40 14.64 -8.98
CA ASN A 81 7.85 14.78 -9.18
C ASN A 81 8.40 13.99 -10.39
N ASN A 82 7.52 13.35 -11.19
CA ASN A 82 7.91 12.52 -12.34
C ASN A 82 8.86 11.35 -12.01
N THR A 83 8.84 10.85 -10.76
CA THR A 83 9.68 9.71 -10.36
C THR A 83 9.09 8.37 -10.77
N LEU A 84 7.78 8.30 -11.00
CA LEU A 84 7.10 7.11 -11.52
C LEU A 84 7.20 7.09 -13.05
N LEU A 85 7.98 6.15 -13.58
CA LEU A 85 8.44 6.15 -15.00
C LEU A 85 7.27 6.13 -16.00
N GLU A 86 6.20 5.38 -15.72
CA GLU A 86 5.02 5.26 -16.58
C GLU A 86 4.21 6.57 -16.62
N PHE A 87 4.33 7.38 -15.58
CA PHE A 87 3.49 8.56 -15.34
C PHE A 87 4.26 9.88 -15.44
N LYS A 88 5.32 9.94 -16.24
CA LYS A 88 6.04 11.19 -16.48
C LYS A 88 5.22 12.15 -17.34
N ASN A 89 5.36 13.44 -17.04
CA ASN A 89 4.75 14.54 -17.80
C ASN A 89 3.22 14.40 -17.89
N LEU A 90 2.57 14.30 -16.74
CA LEU A 90 1.11 14.25 -16.66
C LEU A 90 0.51 15.64 -16.91
N ASP A 91 -0.56 15.68 -17.72
CA ASP A 91 -1.32 16.91 -17.96
C ASP A 91 -2.22 17.25 -16.77
N LYS A 92 -2.67 16.22 -16.01
CA LYS A 92 -3.59 16.37 -14.88
C LYS A 92 -3.46 15.23 -13.88
N ILE A 93 -3.60 15.57 -12.60
CA ILE A 93 -3.67 14.61 -11.49
C ILE A 93 -4.92 14.94 -10.65
N VAL A 94 -5.78 13.96 -10.44
CA VAL A 94 -6.95 14.05 -9.56
C VAL A 94 -6.90 12.89 -8.58
N THR A 95 -6.95 13.17 -7.29
CA THR A 95 -7.03 12.17 -6.23
C THR A 95 -8.47 11.75 -6.00
N GLU A 96 -8.68 10.51 -5.57
CA GLU A 96 -9.97 10.03 -5.07
C GLU A 96 -11.12 10.20 -6.10
N LYS A 97 -10.88 9.85 -7.36
CA LYS A 97 -11.85 10.03 -8.45
C LYS A 97 -12.89 8.94 -8.48
N PHE A 98 -14.16 9.29 -8.38
CA PHE A 98 -15.26 8.36 -8.63
C PHE A 98 -15.27 7.90 -10.09
N TYR A 99 -15.24 6.58 -10.28
CA TYR A 99 -15.53 5.95 -11.56
C TYR A 99 -17.04 5.73 -11.75
N ASN A 100 -17.69 5.29 -10.66
CA ASN A 100 -19.14 5.13 -10.58
C ASN A 100 -19.61 5.42 -9.15
N LYS A 101 -20.91 5.23 -8.85
CA LYS A 101 -21.48 5.50 -7.53
C LYS A 101 -20.87 4.65 -6.39
N GLU A 102 -20.29 3.49 -6.71
CA GLU A 102 -19.79 2.52 -5.73
C GLU A 102 -18.26 2.45 -5.65
N THR A 103 -17.56 2.86 -6.70
CA THR A 103 -16.10 2.71 -6.80
C THR A 103 -15.44 4.05 -7.06
N ARG A 104 -14.49 4.35 -6.18
CA ARG A 104 -13.59 5.49 -6.25
C ARG A 104 -12.17 4.96 -6.30
N PHE A 105 -11.44 5.32 -7.35
CA PHE A 105 -10.03 4.97 -7.49
C PHE A 105 -9.14 6.03 -6.86
N ASP A 106 -7.96 5.61 -6.42
CA ASP A 106 -7.02 6.47 -5.70
C ASP A 106 -6.56 7.66 -6.55
N PHE A 107 -6.29 7.42 -7.85
CA PHE A 107 -5.91 8.47 -8.78
C PHE A 107 -6.60 8.32 -10.13
N PHE A 108 -6.90 9.48 -10.72
CA PHE A 108 -7.21 9.66 -12.12
C PHE A 108 -6.22 10.66 -12.69
N VAL A 109 -5.52 10.28 -13.75
CA VAL A 109 -4.54 11.15 -14.40
C VAL A 109 -4.79 11.24 -15.90
N GLU A 110 -4.36 12.36 -16.49
CA GLU A 110 -4.41 12.56 -17.93
C GLU A 110 -2.98 12.72 -18.45
N LYS A 111 -2.68 12.10 -19.60
CA LYS A 111 -1.40 12.19 -20.29
C LYS A 111 -1.61 12.06 -21.79
N ASN A 112 -1.24 13.07 -22.57
CA ASN A 112 -1.36 13.05 -24.04
C ASN A 112 -2.78 12.62 -24.49
N LYS A 113 -3.82 13.24 -23.91
CA LYS A 113 -5.26 12.93 -24.15
C LYS A 113 -5.72 11.57 -23.64
N LYS A 114 -4.85 10.71 -23.15
CA LYS A 114 -5.22 9.44 -22.50
C LYS A 114 -5.71 9.68 -21.09
N LYS A 115 -6.77 8.98 -20.71
CA LYS A 115 -7.37 9.00 -19.37
C LYS A 115 -7.00 7.71 -18.65
N ILE A 116 -6.42 7.83 -17.47
CA ILE A 116 -5.79 6.73 -16.76
C ILE A 116 -6.34 6.65 -15.34
N PHE A 117 -6.83 5.49 -14.94
CA PHE A 117 -7.13 5.19 -13.53
C PHE A 117 -6.00 4.40 -12.88
N ILE A 118 -5.67 4.78 -11.65
CA ILE A 118 -4.63 4.10 -10.85
C ILE A 118 -5.23 3.73 -9.49
N GLU A 119 -5.17 2.45 -9.17
CA GLU A 119 -5.47 1.92 -7.84
C GLU A 119 -4.17 1.56 -7.13
N VAL A 120 -3.95 2.10 -5.94
CA VAL A 120 -2.73 1.86 -5.14
C VAL A 120 -2.97 0.72 -4.16
N LYS A 121 -2.00 -0.17 -4.05
CA LYS A 121 -1.96 -1.22 -3.04
C LYS A 121 -0.68 -1.11 -2.22
N ASN A 122 -0.85 -0.92 -0.92
CA ASN A 122 0.28 -0.91 0.00
C ASN A 122 0.77 -2.34 0.27
N VAL A 123 2.07 -2.58 0.13
CA VAL A 123 2.68 -3.89 0.29
C VAL A 123 3.63 -3.88 1.47
N THR A 124 3.32 -4.72 2.47
CA THR A 124 4.10 -4.86 3.71
C THR A 124 4.43 -6.32 4.05
N LEU A 125 3.90 -7.30 3.28
CA LEU A 125 4.16 -8.71 3.51
C LEU A 125 5.47 -9.12 2.87
N ILE A 126 6.34 -9.75 3.66
CA ILE A 126 7.54 -10.44 3.21
C ILE A 126 7.77 -11.68 4.11
N ARG A 127 7.79 -12.87 3.51
CA ARG A 127 7.89 -14.14 4.26
C ARG A 127 9.28 -14.78 4.16
N ASP A 128 9.96 -14.61 3.04
CA ASP A 128 11.29 -15.22 2.77
C ASP A 128 12.46 -14.23 2.94
N GLY A 129 12.18 -12.98 3.30
CA GLY A 129 13.16 -11.90 3.45
C GLY A 129 13.67 -11.30 2.13
N LYS A 130 13.16 -11.73 0.97
CA LYS A 130 13.59 -11.26 -0.37
C LYS A 130 12.43 -10.90 -1.29
N THR A 131 11.29 -11.58 -1.16
CA THR A 131 10.13 -11.43 -2.02
C THR A 131 9.00 -10.75 -1.25
N SER A 132 8.65 -9.55 -1.69
CA SER A 132 7.44 -8.86 -1.20
C SER A 132 6.19 -9.48 -1.82
N GLU A 133 5.10 -9.49 -1.07
CA GLU A 133 3.89 -10.20 -1.46
C GLU A 133 2.63 -9.37 -1.19
N PHE A 134 1.61 -9.57 -2.01
CA PHE A 134 0.28 -8.99 -1.82
C PHE A 134 -0.79 -10.01 -2.25
N PRO A 135 -1.91 -10.13 -1.55
CA PRO A 135 -2.26 -9.45 -0.29
C PRO A 135 -1.70 -10.17 0.95
N ASP A 136 -1.77 -9.50 2.10
CA ASP A 136 -1.41 -10.07 3.40
C ASP A 136 -2.59 -10.75 4.12
N ALA A 137 -3.80 -10.65 3.55
CA ALA A 137 -5.04 -11.31 3.98
C ALA A 137 -6.03 -11.32 2.80
N ILE A 138 -7.11 -12.11 2.90
CA ILE A 138 -8.20 -12.11 1.90
C ILE A 138 -8.75 -10.69 1.72
N THR A 139 -8.81 -10.22 0.47
CA THR A 139 -9.20 -8.86 0.12
C THR A 139 -10.35 -8.81 -0.90
N THR A 140 -11.57 -8.98 -0.43
CA THR A 140 -12.79 -8.88 -1.27
C THR A 140 -12.90 -7.51 -1.96
N ARG A 141 -12.55 -6.42 -1.24
CA ARG A 141 -12.50 -5.07 -1.82
C ARG A 141 -11.45 -4.98 -2.93
N GLY A 142 -10.27 -5.60 -2.76
CA GLY A 142 -9.23 -5.63 -3.79
C GLY A 142 -9.71 -6.33 -5.05
N SER A 143 -10.37 -7.47 -4.91
CA SER A 143 -10.98 -8.22 -6.01
C SER A 143 -12.07 -7.40 -6.73
N LYS A 144 -12.94 -6.69 -5.99
CA LYS A 144 -13.94 -5.77 -6.57
C LYS A 144 -13.27 -4.65 -7.38
N HIS A 145 -12.21 -4.02 -6.86
CA HIS A 145 -11.50 -2.95 -7.56
C HIS A 145 -10.85 -3.45 -8.86
N ILE A 146 -10.24 -4.64 -8.88
CA ILE A 146 -9.70 -5.24 -10.10
C ILE A 146 -10.80 -5.45 -11.15
N LYS A 147 -11.95 -6.02 -10.77
CA LYS A 147 -13.10 -6.21 -11.65
C LYS A 147 -13.60 -4.88 -12.24
N THR A 148 -13.64 -3.83 -11.41
CA THR A 148 -14.06 -2.49 -11.87
C THR A 148 -13.01 -1.85 -12.79
N LEU A 149 -11.70 -2.09 -12.58
CA LEU A 149 -10.66 -1.64 -13.52
C LEU A 149 -10.78 -2.32 -14.87
N MET A 150 -11.14 -3.61 -14.93
CA MET A 150 -11.41 -4.29 -16.19
C MET A 150 -12.60 -3.67 -16.95
N ASP A 151 -13.67 -3.28 -16.23
CA ASP A 151 -14.80 -2.57 -16.84
C ASP A 151 -14.39 -1.18 -17.36
N ALA A 152 -13.62 -0.43 -16.58
CA ALA A 152 -13.09 0.86 -17.01
C ALA A 152 -12.19 0.72 -18.25
N HIS A 153 -11.34 -0.32 -18.29
CA HIS A 153 -10.49 -0.57 -19.44
C HIS A 153 -11.28 -0.87 -20.70
N LYS A 154 -12.35 -1.68 -20.63
CA LYS A 154 -13.26 -1.93 -21.74
C LYS A 154 -13.94 -0.66 -22.29
N LYS A 155 -14.09 0.37 -21.43
CA LYS A 155 -14.64 1.68 -21.81
C LYS A 155 -13.58 2.67 -22.34
N GLY A 156 -12.35 2.21 -22.58
CA GLY A 156 -11.31 2.99 -23.21
C GLY A 156 -10.37 3.73 -22.26
N TYR A 157 -10.47 3.50 -20.94
CA TYR A 157 -9.47 4.03 -19.99
C TYR A 157 -8.22 3.15 -19.98
N GLU A 158 -7.05 3.75 -19.80
CA GLU A 158 -5.91 2.98 -19.33
C GLU A 158 -6.05 2.73 -17.83
N CYS A 159 -5.74 1.53 -17.37
CA CYS A 159 -5.95 1.14 -15.97
C CYS A 159 -4.71 0.49 -15.39
N TYR A 160 -4.34 0.93 -14.18
CA TYR A 160 -3.18 0.43 -13.45
C TYR A 160 -3.55 0.01 -12.04
N VAL A 161 -2.93 -1.07 -11.58
CA VAL A 161 -2.75 -1.37 -10.16
C VAL A 161 -1.28 -1.12 -9.83
N LEU A 162 -1.01 -0.18 -8.93
CA LEU A 162 0.31 0.17 -8.46
C LEU A 162 0.54 -0.43 -7.07
N PHE A 163 1.44 -1.39 -6.96
CA PHE A 163 1.89 -1.93 -5.69
C PHE A 163 3.04 -1.08 -5.15
N LEU A 164 2.77 -0.33 -4.09
CA LEU A 164 3.79 0.42 -3.37
C LEU A 164 4.42 -0.49 -2.33
N VAL A 165 5.62 -0.96 -2.60
CA VAL A 165 6.36 -1.86 -1.73
C VAL A 165 7.14 -1.04 -0.70
N GLN A 166 6.65 -1.01 0.53
CA GLN A 166 7.28 -0.30 1.65
C GLN A 166 8.20 -1.24 2.45
N ILE A 167 9.04 -2.01 1.75
CA ILE A 167 9.96 -2.98 2.36
C ILE A 167 11.35 -2.75 1.81
N GLU A 168 12.28 -2.42 2.69
CA GLU A 168 13.67 -2.28 2.30
C GLU A 168 14.34 -3.62 2.02
N ASN A 169 15.28 -3.65 1.09
CA ASN A 169 16.05 -4.83 0.67
C ASN A 169 15.24 -5.98 0.04
N CYS A 170 13.99 -5.77 -0.36
CA CYS A 170 13.29 -6.77 -1.17
C CYS A 170 13.73 -6.67 -2.65
N LYS A 171 13.79 -7.84 -3.31
CA LYS A 171 14.27 -7.95 -4.70
C LYS A 171 13.17 -8.31 -5.68
N TYR A 172 12.13 -8.96 -5.19
CA TYR A 172 11.06 -9.52 -6.01
C TYR A 172 9.70 -9.15 -5.44
N PHE A 173 8.70 -9.19 -6.30
CA PHE A 173 7.29 -9.03 -5.93
C PHE A 173 6.45 -10.15 -6.54
N ARG A 174 5.50 -10.68 -5.78
CA ARG A 174 4.52 -11.65 -6.29
C ARG A 174 3.16 -11.48 -5.64
N ILE A 175 2.12 -12.00 -6.32
CA ILE A 175 0.79 -12.13 -5.73
C ILE A 175 0.76 -13.39 -4.84
N ALA A 176 0.30 -13.24 -3.60
CA ALA A 176 0.20 -14.30 -2.61
C ALA A 176 -1.05 -15.17 -2.88
N LYS A 177 -0.95 -16.06 -3.88
CA LYS A 177 -2.04 -16.97 -4.29
C LYS A 177 -2.55 -17.84 -3.13
N ASP A 178 -1.65 -18.27 -2.29
CA ASP A 178 -1.94 -19.13 -1.13
C ASP A 178 -2.73 -18.41 -0.03
N ILE A 179 -2.67 -17.08 0.01
CA ILE A 179 -3.45 -16.25 0.95
C ILE A 179 -4.81 -15.88 0.35
N ASP A 180 -4.84 -15.47 -0.94
CA ASP A 180 -6.07 -15.08 -1.62
C ASP A 180 -6.06 -15.56 -3.08
N ASN A 181 -6.60 -16.75 -3.30
CA ASN A 181 -6.70 -17.33 -4.63
C ASN A 181 -7.70 -16.56 -5.53
N GLU A 182 -8.77 -15.99 -4.97
CA GLU A 182 -9.72 -15.19 -5.76
C GLU A 182 -9.05 -13.93 -6.31
N TYR A 183 -8.27 -13.23 -5.47
CA TYR A 183 -7.51 -12.08 -5.92
C TYR A 183 -6.50 -12.45 -7.02
N TYR A 184 -5.80 -13.58 -6.84
CA TYR A 184 -4.84 -14.08 -7.84
C TYR A 184 -5.49 -14.38 -9.19
N GLU A 185 -6.65 -15.06 -9.20
CA GLU A 185 -7.37 -15.34 -10.45
C GLU A 185 -7.89 -14.04 -11.10
N ASN A 186 -8.44 -13.11 -10.32
CA ASN A 186 -8.84 -11.79 -10.82
C ASN A 186 -7.66 -11.01 -11.39
N TYR A 187 -6.48 -11.06 -10.74
CA TYR A 187 -5.25 -10.47 -11.26
C TYR A 187 -4.88 -11.02 -12.63
N LYS A 188 -4.90 -12.34 -12.81
CA LYS A 188 -4.58 -12.96 -14.12
C LYS A 188 -5.55 -12.53 -15.20
N LEU A 189 -6.85 -12.56 -14.92
CA LEU A 189 -7.89 -12.14 -15.85
C LEU A 189 -7.71 -10.65 -16.23
N ALA A 190 -7.49 -9.78 -15.26
CA ALA A 190 -7.29 -8.36 -15.49
C ALA A 190 -6.04 -8.07 -16.33
N LYS A 191 -4.93 -8.74 -16.03
CA LYS A 191 -3.71 -8.64 -16.82
C LYS A 191 -3.93 -9.06 -18.28
N LYS A 192 -4.67 -10.16 -18.49
CA LYS A 192 -5.04 -10.63 -19.83
C LYS A 192 -5.98 -9.64 -20.53
N SER A 193 -6.84 -8.93 -19.82
CA SER A 193 -7.76 -7.93 -20.39
C SER A 193 -7.10 -6.59 -20.71
N GLY A 194 -5.83 -6.36 -20.31
CA GLY A 194 -5.08 -5.13 -20.58
C GLY A 194 -4.91 -4.19 -19.39
N VAL A 195 -5.39 -4.53 -18.19
CA VAL A 195 -5.06 -3.81 -16.97
C VAL A 195 -3.57 -4.03 -16.66
N LYS A 196 -2.86 -2.95 -16.39
CA LYS A 196 -1.42 -2.97 -16.12
C LYS A 196 -1.15 -3.07 -14.62
N PHE A 197 -0.14 -3.86 -14.27
CA PHE A 197 0.28 -4.10 -12.87
C PHE A 197 1.75 -3.73 -12.75
N ILE A 198 2.05 -2.80 -11.87
CA ILE A 198 3.41 -2.29 -11.63
C ILE A 198 3.71 -2.32 -10.14
N ALA A 199 4.97 -2.50 -9.79
CA ALA A 199 5.44 -2.47 -8.41
C ALA A 199 6.60 -1.49 -8.28
N TYR A 200 6.51 -0.59 -7.32
CA TYR A 200 7.55 0.36 -6.96
C TYR A 200 8.02 0.11 -5.55
N ASN A 201 9.31 -0.01 -5.38
CA ASN A 201 9.94 -0.14 -4.07
C ASN A 201 10.37 1.23 -3.54
N LEU A 202 10.24 1.42 -2.23
CA LEU A 202 10.70 2.61 -1.52
C LEU A 202 11.98 2.30 -0.75
N SER A 203 12.94 3.21 -0.78
CA SER A 203 14.00 3.26 0.22
C SER A 203 13.47 4.00 1.45
N LEU A 204 13.50 3.36 2.60
CA LEU A 204 12.91 3.87 3.85
C LEU A 204 13.90 4.59 4.75
N ILE A 205 15.21 4.39 4.50
CA ILE A 205 16.30 5.00 5.27
C ILE A 205 17.33 5.53 4.28
N HIS A 206 17.60 6.82 4.36
CA HIS A 206 18.66 7.52 3.65
C HIS A 206 19.69 8.05 4.64
#